data_8753a67f47b6a7c2f9b84a73bac873a6
#
_entry.id   8753a67f47b6a7c2f9b84a73bac873a6
#
_cell.length_a   1.000
_cell.length_b   1.000
_cell.length_c   1.000
_cell.angle_alpha   90.00
_cell.angle_beta   90.00
_cell.angle_gamma   90.00
#
_symmetry.space_group_name_H-M   'P 1'
#
loop_
_entity.id
_entity.type
_entity.pdbx_description
1 polymer ?
#
loop_
_entity_poly.entity_id
_entity_poly.type
_entity_poly.pdbx_seq_one_letter_code
_entity_poly.pdbx_strand_id
1 'polypeptide(L)'
;MNDSIVLKSPAKLNLTLEILDKYKDDFHEINSVVLNVNLFDEMKIKKSNRFEIYTNAEIDSKENLIYKAYQLLFERYGKLPTRVNLTKNIPLDSGLGGGSSNAANFLKGMNKLWSLELNKNDLKLIGNQLGMDVNLFYDPGVNFLEGKGNLIDSISTIPQGGLIIFYDDYRIPKKTFRAY
;
A
#
# COMPACT_ATOMS: atom_id res chain seq x y z
N MET A 1 20.00 -2.30 -19.53
CA MET A 1 18.86 -1.83 -18.70
C MET A 1 18.41 -3.00 -17.84
N ASN A 2 18.15 -2.80 -16.54
CA ASN A 2 17.66 -3.88 -15.68
C ASN A 2 16.23 -4.24 -16.07
N ASP A 3 16.02 -5.43 -16.65
CA ASP A 3 14.69 -5.92 -17.04
C ASP A 3 13.84 -6.40 -15.86
N SER A 4 14.34 -6.28 -14.63
CA SER A 4 13.63 -6.66 -13.42
C SER A 4 14.01 -5.80 -12.21
N ILE A 5 13.06 -5.61 -11.28
CA ILE A 5 13.23 -4.88 -10.04
C ILE A 5 12.67 -5.73 -8.89
N VAL A 6 13.39 -5.78 -7.78
CA VAL A 6 12.94 -6.40 -6.53
C VAL A 6 12.59 -5.29 -5.53
N LEU A 7 11.45 -5.42 -4.88
CA LEU A 7 10.86 -4.43 -3.97
C LEU A 7 10.44 -5.12 -2.68
N LYS A 8 10.63 -4.43 -1.56
CA LYS A 8 10.08 -4.81 -0.25
C LYS A 8 8.95 -3.84 0.11
N SER A 9 7.79 -4.36 0.42
CA SER A 9 6.59 -3.62 0.77
C SER A 9 6.34 -3.75 2.27
N PRO A 10 6.65 -2.74 3.09
CA PRO A 10 6.53 -2.84 4.55
C PRO A 10 5.08 -2.88 5.00
N ALA A 11 4.82 -3.50 6.14
CA ALA A 11 3.58 -3.32 6.87
C ALA A 11 3.57 -1.96 7.59
N LYS A 12 2.38 -1.49 7.98
CA LYS A 12 2.19 -0.34 8.88
C LYS A 12 1.53 -0.78 10.17
N LEU A 13 1.76 -0.01 11.22
CA LEU A 13 1.07 -0.15 12.48
C LEU A 13 0.62 1.23 12.96
N ASN A 14 -0.65 1.35 13.35
CA ASN A 14 -1.14 2.53 14.05
C ASN A 14 -0.72 2.40 15.51
N LEU A 15 0.18 3.28 15.99
CA LEU A 15 0.55 3.37 17.40
C LEU A 15 -0.55 4.04 18.22
N THR A 16 -1.21 5.02 17.61
CA THR A 16 -2.41 5.66 18.13
C THR A 16 -3.45 5.72 17.01
N LEU A 17 -4.72 5.71 17.37
CA LEU A 17 -5.83 5.97 16.45
C LEU A 17 -6.94 6.64 17.25
N GLU A 18 -7.16 7.90 17.00
CA GLU A 18 -8.24 8.69 17.54
C GLU A 18 -9.26 8.94 16.44
N ILE A 19 -10.50 8.64 16.71
CA ILE A 19 -11.63 8.93 15.82
C ILE A 19 -12.29 10.19 16.36
N LEU A 20 -12.34 11.22 15.53
CA LEU A 20 -12.88 12.53 15.89
C LEU A 20 -14.33 12.64 15.40
N ASP A 21 -14.53 13.33 14.29
CA ASP A 21 -15.84 13.58 13.73
C ASP A 21 -16.15 12.70 12.53
N LYS A 22 -17.42 12.58 12.18
CA LYS A 22 -17.90 11.92 10.98
C LYS A 22 -18.17 12.92 9.86
N TYR A 23 -17.54 12.73 8.71
CA TYR A 23 -17.83 13.52 7.53
C TYR A 23 -19.17 13.15 6.88
N LYS A 24 -19.72 14.04 6.06
CA LYS A 24 -20.99 13.83 5.34
C LYS A 24 -20.97 12.65 4.34
N ASP A 25 -19.79 12.20 3.94
CA ASP A 25 -19.57 11.09 3.01
C ASP A 25 -19.25 9.77 3.71
N ASP A 26 -19.68 9.65 4.98
CA ASP A 26 -19.50 8.47 5.85
C ASP A 26 -18.05 8.13 6.25
N PHE A 27 -17.04 8.91 5.83
CA PHE A 27 -15.70 8.80 6.38
C PHE A 27 -15.62 9.45 7.76
N HIS A 28 -14.65 9.02 8.56
CA HIS A 28 -14.35 9.61 9.84
C HIS A 28 -13.10 10.48 9.76
N GLU A 29 -13.11 11.56 10.50
CA GLU A 29 -11.90 12.32 10.80
C GLU A 29 -11.09 11.56 11.83
N ILE A 30 -9.81 11.39 11.55
CA ILE A 30 -8.90 10.63 12.40
C ILE A 30 -7.62 11.41 12.67
N ASN A 31 -7.05 11.15 13.87
CA ASN A 31 -5.66 11.44 14.18
C ASN A 31 -4.95 10.12 14.49
N SER A 32 -3.81 9.88 13.85
CA SER A 32 -3.09 8.64 14.04
C SER A 32 -1.59 8.81 13.87
N VAL A 33 -0.83 8.24 14.79
CA VAL A 33 0.61 8.04 14.60
C VAL A 33 0.80 6.66 14.00
N VAL A 34 1.39 6.61 12.81
CA VAL A 34 1.59 5.37 12.04
C VAL A 34 3.07 5.11 11.84
N LEU A 35 3.48 3.87 12.07
CA LEU A 35 4.85 3.40 11.89
C LEU A 35 4.91 2.33 10.81
N ASN A 36 5.90 2.42 9.90
CA ASN A 36 6.27 1.29 9.06
C ASN A 36 7.12 0.31 9.87
N VAL A 37 6.78 -0.97 9.80
CA VAL A 37 7.46 -2.04 10.56
C VAL A 37 8.23 -2.99 9.66
N ASN A 38 9.22 -3.71 10.24
CA ASN A 38 10.08 -4.64 9.53
C ASN A 38 9.43 -6.00 9.23
N LEU A 39 8.17 -5.96 8.83
CA LEU A 39 7.42 -7.08 8.24
C LEU A 39 7.11 -6.70 6.79
N PHE A 40 7.58 -7.48 5.82
CA PHE A 40 7.52 -7.11 4.41
C PHE A 40 6.89 -8.20 3.56
N ASP A 41 6.06 -7.78 2.60
CA ASP A 41 5.85 -8.56 1.39
C ASP A 41 7.03 -8.32 0.43
N GLU A 42 7.37 -9.33 -0.36
CA GLU A 42 8.41 -9.21 -1.37
C GLU A 42 7.80 -9.27 -2.77
N MET A 43 8.19 -8.33 -3.61
CA MET A 43 7.69 -8.23 -4.98
C MET A 43 8.84 -8.16 -5.97
N LYS A 44 8.82 -9.06 -6.97
CA LYS A 44 9.69 -8.97 -8.13
C LYS A 44 8.84 -8.64 -9.35
N ILE A 45 9.17 -7.53 -10.01
CA ILE A 45 8.54 -7.14 -11.27
C ILE A 45 9.56 -7.25 -12.41
N LYS A 46 9.11 -7.67 -13.57
CA LYS A 46 9.95 -7.72 -14.77
C LYS A 46 9.11 -7.51 -16.04
N LYS A 47 9.73 -6.96 -17.08
CA LYS A 47 9.12 -6.89 -18.41
C LYS A 47 8.74 -8.29 -18.90
N SER A 48 7.62 -8.40 -19.60
CA SER A 48 7.01 -9.67 -20.04
C SER A 48 6.26 -9.45 -21.36
N ASN A 49 5.56 -10.45 -21.85
CA ASN A 49 4.72 -10.33 -23.06
C ASN A 49 3.30 -9.87 -22.75
N ARG A 50 2.85 -10.03 -21.50
CA ARG A 50 1.55 -9.61 -21.00
C ARG A 50 1.61 -9.28 -19.52
N PHE A 51 0.59 -8.62 -18.99
CA PHE A 51 0.46 -8.39 -17.55
C PHE A 51 -0.01 -9.66 -16.85
N GLU A 52 0.74 -10.09 -15.83
CA GLU A 52 0.47 -11.29 -15.03
C GLU A 52 0.88 -11.07 -13.59
N ILE A 53 0.08 -11.55 -12.64
CA ILE A 53 0.40 -11.55 -11.21
C ILE A 53 0.41 -13.00 -10.72
N TYR A 54 1.51 -13.39 -10.07
CA TYR A 54 1.66 -14.63 -9.35
C TYR A 54 1.85 -14.33 -7.87
N THR A 55 1.11 -14.99 -7.02
CA THR A 55 1.19 -14.82 -5.56
C THR A 55 0.92 -16.12 -4.84
N ASN A 56 1.48 -16.26 -3.62
CA ASN A 56 1.23 -17.37 -2.70
C ASN A 56 -0.05 -17.19 -1.85
N ALA A 57 -0.82 -16.13 -2.08
CA ALA A 57 -2.06 -15.86 -1.35
C ALA A 57 -3.27 -15.88 -2.27
N GLU A 58 -4.40 -16.32 -1.76
CA GLU A 58 -5.69 -16.26 -2.46
C GLU A 58 -6.25 -14.84 -2.38
N ILE A 59 -6.09 -14.09 -3.46
CA ILE A 59 -6.60 -12.72 -3.59
C ILE A 59 -7.43 -12.65 -4.87
N ASP A 60 -8.69 -12.24 -4.75
CA ASP A 60 -9.50 -11.97 -5.94
C ASP A 60 -8.81 -10.89 -6.79
N SER A 61 -8.69 -11.16 -8.08
CA SER A 61 -8.07 -10.24 -9.03
C SER A 61 -8.73 -8.86 -9.04
N LYS A 62 -10.05 -8.79 -8.83
CA LYS A 62 -10.82 -7.53 -8.77
C LYS A 62 -10.53 -6.71 -7.52
N GLU A 63 -10.13 -7.37 -6.42
CA GLU A 63 -9.78 -6.72 -5.15
C GLU A 63 -8.28 -6.44 -5.03
N ASN A 64 -7.46 -7.02 -5.88
CA ASN A 64 -6.02 -6.84 -5.86
C ASN A 64 -5.62 -5.41 -6.26
N LEU A 65 -5.09 -4.64 -5.31
CA LEU A 65 -4.68 -3.25 -5.55
C LEU A 65 -3.53 -3.11 -6.55
N ILE A 66 -2.69 -4.14 -6.75
CA ILE A 66 -1.67 -4.15 -7.82
C ILE A 66 -2.36 -4.18 -9.18
N TYR A 67 -3.41 -4.99 -9.33
CA TYR A 67 -4.17 -5.05 -10.58
C TYR A 67 -4.87 -3.71 -10.88
N LYS A 68 -5.51 -3.11 -9.88
CA LYS A 68 -6.12 -1.78 -10.02
C LYS A 68 -5.08 -0.71 -10.36
N ALA A 69 -3.92 -0.74 -9.72
CA ALA A 69 -2.81 0.17 -10.02
C ALA A 69 -2.31 0.00 -11.46
N TYR A 70 -2.21 -1.24 -11.95
CA TYR A 70 -1.87 -1.50 -13.35
C TYR A 70 -2.92 -0.93 -14.30
N GLN A 71 -4.22 -1.07 -14.01
CA GLN A 71 -5.28 -0.50 -14.83
C GLN A 71 -5.16 1.01 -14.98
N LEU A 72 -4.90 1.74 -13.89
CA LEU A 72 -4.69 3.19 -13.92
C LEU A 72 -3.46 3.59 -14.76
N LEU A 73 -2.36 2.80 -14.66
CA LEU A 73 -1.20 3.03 -15.53
C LEU A 73 -1.49 2.69 -17.00
N PHE A 74 -2.26 1.63 -17.25
CA PHE A 74 -2.66 1.24 -18.61
C PHE A 74 -3.51 2.31 -19.29
N GLU A 75 -4.46 2.91 -18.58
CA GLU A 75 -5.30 4.01 -19.10
C GLU A 75 -4.46 5.22 -19.49
N ARG A 76 -3.40 5.52 -18.72
CA ARG A 76 -2.55 6.69 -18.92
C ARG A 76 -1.42 6.48 -19.95
N TYR A 77 -0.83 5.27 -19.97
CA TYR A 77 0.40 4.98 -20.74
C TYR A 77 0.25 3.85 -21.77
N GLY A 78 -0.93 3.22 -21.84
CA GLY A 78 -1.13 2.07 -22.69
C GLY A 78 -0.50 0.79 -22.14
N LYS A 79 -0.13 -0.13 -23.04
CA LYS A 79 0.39 -1.46 -22.66
C LYS A 79 1.75 -1.37 -22.00
N LEU A 80 1.83 -1.83 -20.76
CA LEU A 80 3.06 -1.99 -19.96
C LEU A 80 3.20 -3.46 -19.54
N PRO A 81 3.47 -4.39 -20.46
CA PRO A 81 3.42 -5.82 -20.18
C PRO A 81 4.46 -6.23 -19.15
N THR A 82 4.01 -6.63 -17.97
CA THR A 82 4.84 -6.85 -16.78
C THR A 82 4.39 -8.11 -16.07
N ARG A 83 5.34 -8.96 -15.66
CA ARG A 83 5.13 -10.06 -14.74
C ARG A 83 5.47 -9.61 -13.33
N VAL A 84 4.53 -9.84 -12.42
CA VAL A 84 4.64 -9.59 -10.98
C VAL A 84 4.68 -10.92 -10.25
N ASN A 85 5.74 -11.18 -9.49
CA ASN A 85 5.78 -12.27 -8.51
C ASN A 85 5.74 -11.63 -7.13
N LEU A 86 4.66 -11.88 -6.38
CA LEU A 86 4.39 -11.32 -5.07
C LEU A 86 4.39 -12.44 -4.02
N THR A 87 5.31 -12.35 -3.06
CA THR A 87 5.30 -13.20 -1.87
C THR A 87 4.67 -12.43 -0.73
N LYS A 88 3.49 -12.87 -0.29
CA LYS A 88 2.75 -12.31 0.84
C LYS A 88 3.26 -12.91 2.14
N ASN A 89 3.81 -12.06 3.00
CA ASN A 89 4.21 -12.38 4.38
C ASN A 89 3.35 -11.58 5.37
N ILE A 90 2.80 -10.43 4.92
CA ILE A 90 1.87 -9.63 5.71
C ILE A 90 0.50 -10.30 5.63
N PRO A 91 -0.11 -10.69 6.78
CA PRO A 91 -1.40 -11.36 6.78
C PRO A 91 -2.48 -10.55 6.08
N LEU A 92 -3.35 -11.22 5.33
CA LEU A 92 -4.48 -10.58 4.66
C LEU A 92 -5.49 -10.09 5.71
N ASP A 93 -6.17 -8.98 5.41
CA ASP A 93 -7.23 -8.39 6.26
C ASP A 93 -6.82 -8.08 7.71
N SER A 94 -5.51 -8.01 7.97
CA SER A 94 -4.93 -7.76 9.30
C SER A 94 -5.02 -6.30 9.77
N GLY A 95 -5.30 -5.34 8.88
CA GLY A 95 -5.17 -3.91 9.17
C GLY A 95 -3.75 -3.37 9.03
N LEU A 96 -2.78 -4.21 8.69
CA LEU A 96 -1.36 -3.85 8.55
C LEU A 96 -1.02 -3.18 7.20
N GLY A 97 -2.00 -2.90 6.36
CA GLY A 97 -1.83 -2.12 5.13
C GLY A 97 -1.06 -2.82 4.01
N GLY A 98 -0.92 -4.17 4.05
CA GLY A 98 -0.11 -4.92 3.09
C GLY A 98 -0.50 -4.69 1.63
N GLY A 99 -1.81 -4.68 1.32
CA GLY A 99 -2.30 -4.42 -0.04
C GLY A 99 -1.95 -3.02 -0.55
N SER A 100 -2.13 -2.00 0.30
CA SER A 100 -1.80 -0.60 -0.02
C SER A 100 -0.30 -0.40 -0.20
N SER A 101 0.51 -1.05 0.65
CA SER A 101 1.97 -1.07 0.52
C SER A 101 2.42 -1.71 -0.78
N ASN A 102 1.81 -2.83 -1.17
CA ASN A 102 2.11 -3.50 -2.43
C ASN A 102 1.78 -2.61 -3.63
N ALA A 103 0.62 -1.93 -3.63
CA ALA A 103 0.22 -1.02 -4.71
C ALA A 103 1.18 0.17 -4.82
N ALA A 104 1.53 0.83 -3.71
CA ALA A 104 2.47 1.93 -3.70
C ALA A 104 3.85 1.53 -4.25
N ASN A 105 4.38 0.38 -3.80
CA ASN A 105 5.68 -0.09 -4.27
C ASN A 105 5.62 -0.62 -5.71
N PHE A 106 4.49 -1.20 -6.15
CA PHE A 106 4.27 -1.55 -7.55
C PHE A 106 4.34 -0.31 -8.43
N LEU A 107 3.66 0.79 -8.08
CA LEU A 107 3.71 2.05 -8.83
C LEU A 107 5.13 2.62 -8.91
N LYS A 108 5.88 2.63 -7.80
CA LYS A 108 7.31 3.01 -7.81
C LYS A 108 8.14 2.13 -8.74
N GLY A 109 7.90 0.82 -8.66
CA GLY A 109 8.61 -0.16 -9.49
C GLY A 109 8.30 -0.02 -10.97
N MET A 110 7.03 0.18 -11.34
CA MET A 110 6.61 0.41 -12.72
C MET A 110 7.18 1.71 -13.27
N ASN A 111 7.16 2.77 -12.46
CA ASN A 111 7.78 4.05 -12.83
C ASN A 111 9.26 3.87 -13.22
N LYS A 112 10.01 3.13 -12.42
CA LYS A 112 11.43 2.84 -12.67
C LYS A 112 11.63 1.87 -13.85
N LEU A 113 10.84 0.79 -13.93
CA LEU A 113 11.00 -0.28 -14.94
C LEU A 113 10.69 0.22 -16.35
N TRP A 114 9.71 1.12 -16.47
CA TRP A 114 9.22 1.63 -17.74
C TRP A 114 9.61 3.09 -18.01
N SER A 115 10.39 3.72 -17.10
CA SER A 115 10.85 5.12 -17.22
C SER A 115 9.66 6.07 -17.48
N LEU A 116 8.62 5.99 -16.61
CA LEU A 116 7.39 6.76 -16.81
C LEU A 116 7.53 8.24 -16.37
N GLU A 117 8.68 8.60 -15.76
CA GLU A 117 9.01 9.95 -15.30
C GLU A 117 8.01 10.56 -14.32
N LEU A 118 7.29 9.71 -13.57
CA LEU A 118 6.37 10.15 -12.52
C LEU A 118 7.16 10.69 -11.33
N ASN A 119 6.86 11.91 -10.92
CA ASN A 119 7.34 12.46 -9.65
C ASN A 119 6.50 11.94 -8.48
N LYS A 120 6.88 12.29 -7.24
CA LYS A 120 6.20 11.82 -6.03
C LYS A 120 4.73 12.28 -5.97
N ASN A 121 4.42 13.48 -6.43
CA ASN A 121 3.05 14.00 -6.43
C ASN A 121 2.17 13.25 -7.45
N ASP A 122 2.72 12.91 -8.63
CA ASP A 122 2.02 12.08 -9.62
C ASP A 122 1.69 10.70 -9.05
N LEU A 123 2.64 10.07 -8.34
CA LEU A 123 2.41 8.78 -7.68
C LEU A 123 1.34 8.89 -6.59
N LYS A 124 1.34 9.97 -5.80
CA LYS A 124 0.32 10.22 -4.76
C LYS A 124 -1.07 10.44 -5.38
N LEU A 125 -1.17 11.13 -6.52
CA LEU A 125 -2.44 11.31 -7.24
C LEU A 125 -3.03 9.97 -7.72
N ILE A 126 -2.20 9.06 -8.20
CA ILE A 126 -2.63 7.69 -8.56
C ILE A 126 -2.99 6.91 -7.30
N GLY A 127 -2.18 7.01 -6.24
CA GLY A 127 -2.40 6.35 -4.95
C GLY A 127 -3.74 6.69 -4.32
N ASN A 128 -4.18 7.95 -4.40
CA ASN A 128 -5.49 8.41 -3.89
C ASN A 128 -6.68 7.67 -4.52
N GLN A 129 -6.55 7.21 -5.77
CA GLN A 129 -7.60 6.47 -6.47
C GLN A 129 -7.64 4.99 -6.05
N LEU A 130 -6.59 4.50 -5.41
CA LEU A 130 -6.47 3.11 -4.97
C LEU A 130 -6.90 2.89 -3.52
N GLY A 131 -6.68 3.89 -2.67
CA GLY A 131 -7.05 3.84 -1.26
C GLY A 131 -6.26 4.82 -0.40
N MET A 132 -6.83 5.21 0.76
CA MET A 132 -6.28 6.23 1.65
C MET A 132 -4.88 5.85 2.17
N ASP A 133 -4.65 4.58 2.49
CA ASP A 133 -3.38 4.12 3.05
C ASP A 133 -2.24 4.02 2.01
N VAL A 134 -2.52 4.10 0.70
CA VAL A 134 -1.48 3.90 -0.34
C VAL A 134 -0.40 4.97 -0.24
N ASN A 135 -0.80 6.20 -0.02
CA ASN A 135 0.13 7.34 0.01
C ASN A 135 1.08 7.32 1.21
N LEU A 136 0.70 6.66 2.30
CA LEU A 136 1.56 6.48 3.47
C LEU A 136 2.88 5.79 3.12
N PHE A 137 2.86 4.88 2.15
CA PHE A 137 4.05 4.10 1.78
C PHE A 137 5.00 4.81 0.79
N TYR A 138 4.70 6.05 0.43
CA TYR A 138 5.67 6.93 -0.25
C TYR A 138 6.57 7.69 0.74
N ASP A 139 6.17 7.80 2.01
CA ASP A 139 6.90 8.45 3.10
C ASP A 139 7.21 7.42 4.20
N PRO A 140 8.34 6.68 4.08
CA PRO A 140 8.68 5.65 5.05
C PRO A 140 9.05 6.24 6.42
N GLY A 141 8.83 5.47 7.49
CA GLY A 141 9.17 5.86 8.86
C GLY A 141 7.94 6.02 9.73
N VAL A 142 7.96 7.04 10.60
CA VAL A 142 6.85 7.42 11.46
C VAL A 142 6.14 8.61 10.83
N ASN A 143 4.83 8.52 10.72
CA ASN A 143 4.01 9.57 10.14
C ASN A 143 2.83 9.89 11.07
N PHE A 144 2.42 11.15 11.09
CA PHE A 144 1.16 11.59 11.66
C PHE A 144 0.13 11.72 10.55
N LEU A 145 -1.01 11.11 10.75
CA LEU A 145 -2.13 11.13 9.81
C LEU A 145 -3.26 11.97 10.41
N GLU A 146 -3.83 12.84 9.59
CA GLU A 146 -4.99 13.66 9.91
C GLU A 146 -6.07 13.56 8.82
N GLY A 147 -7.23 14.13 9.14
CA GLY A 147 -8.38 14.16 8.26
C GLY A 147 -8.91 12.74 8.02
N LYS A 148 -9.10 12.35 6.77
CA LYS A 148 -9.50 10.98 6.40
C LYS A 148 -8.31 10.00 6.36
N GLY A 149 -7.14 10.37 6.93
CA GLY A 149 -5.87 9.66 6.78
C GLY A 149 -5.10 10.05 5.51
N ASN A 150 -5.51 11.12 4.87
CA ASN A 150 -4.92 11.62 3.63
C ASN A 150 -3.92 12.77 3.83
N LEU A 151 -3.95 13.44 4.97
CA LEU A 151 -2.94 14.41 5.38
C LEU A 151 -1.84 13.64 6.13
N ILE A 152 -0.61 13.71 5.62
CA ILE A 152 0.49 12.87 6.10
C ILE A 152 1.69 13.76 6.37
N ASP A 153 2.06 13.87 7.65
CA ASP A 153 3.24 14.58 8.12
C ASP A 153 4.27 13.61 8.67
N SER A 154 5.49 13.66 8.16
CA SER A 154 6.56 12.78 8.60
C SER A 154 7.15 13.25 9.94
N ILE A 155 7.26 12.33 10.88
CA ILE A 155 7.87 12.56 12.20
C ILE A 155 9.33 12.12 12.13
N SER A 156 10.24 13.01 12.53
CA SER A 156 11.69 12.78 12.46
C SER A 156 12.22 11.77 13.49
N THR A 157 11.49 11.54 14.58
CA THR A 157 11.91 10.64 15.65
C THR A 157 11.31 9.25 15.45
N ILE A 158 12.16 8.25 15.31
CA ILE A 158 11.74 6.86 15.20
C ILE A 158 11.91 6.21 16.58
N PRO A 159 10.84 5.64 17.17
CA PRO A 159 10.95 4.89 18.42
C PRO A 159 11.92 3.70 18.25
N GLN A 160 12.85 3.55 19.16
CA GLN A 160 13.70 2.37 19.22
C GLN A 160 13.05 1.31 20.09
N GLY A 161 12.92 0.09 19.59
CA GLY A 161 12.33 -1.03 20.31
C GLY A 161 11.94 -2.18 19.41
N GLY A 162 11.52 -3.27 20.01
CA GLY A 162 10.92 -4.41 19.33
C GLY A 162 9.40 -4.35 19.44
N LEU A 163 8.72 -4.77 18.37
CA LEU A 163 7.27 -4.94 18.33
C LEU A 163 6.94 -6.43 18.22
N ILE A 164 6.01 -6.91 19.02
CA ILE A 164 5.44 -8.24 18.92
C ILE A 164 4.00 -8.05 18.41
N ILE A 165 3.70 -8.60 17.25
CA ILE A 165 2.37 -8.55 16.66
C ILE A 165 1.73 -9.92 16.83
N PHE A 166 0.65 -9.98 17.62
CA PHE A 166 -0.21 -11.15 17.70
C PHE A 166 -1.28 -11.04 16.63
N TYR A 167 -1.40 -12.05 15.82
CA TYR A 167 -2.37 -12.11 14.72
C TYR A 167 -3.25 -13.36 14.88
N ASP A 168 -4.56 -13.16 14.67
CA ASP A 168 -5.55 -14.26 14.62
C ASP A 168 -6.05 -14.38 13.18
N ASP A 169 -6.14 -15.60 12.68
CA ASP A 169 -6.67 -15.94 11.33
C ASP A 169 -8.18 -15.72 11.19
N TYR A 170 -8.86 -15.29 12.25
CA TYR A 170 -10.29 -15.02 12.20
C TYR A 170 -10.61 -13.81 11.31
N ARG A 171 -11.24 -14.06 10.17
CA ARG A 171 -11.65 -13.02 9.24
C ARG A 171 -13.00 -12.41 9.64
N ILE A 172 -13.02 -11.15 9.97
CA ILE A 172 -14.24 -10.37 10.21
C ILE A 172 -14.64 -9.71 8.88
N PRO A 173 -15.78 -10.11 8.25
CA PRO A 173 -16.26 -9.45 7.05
C PRO A 173 -16.51 -7.96 7.31
N LYS A 174 -16.07 -7.08 6.38
CA LYS A 174 -16.19 -5.62 6.49
C LYS A 174 -15.57 -5.04 7.78
N LYS A 175 -14.38 -5.54 8.15
CA LYS A 175 -13.69 -5.19 9.39
C LYS A 175 -13.59 -3.67 9.61
N THR A 176 -13.18 -2.91 8.61
CA THR A 176 -13.04 -1.45 8.70
C THR A 176 -14.36 -0.76 9.05
N PHE A 177 -15.46 -1.16 8.40
CA PHE A 177 -16.79 -0.60 8.67
C PHE A 177 -17.30 -0.91 10.09
N ARG A 178 -16.83 -2.01 10.70
CA ARG A 178 -17.24 -2.41 12.07
C ARG A 178 -16.31 -1.88 13.15
N ALA A 179 -15.14 -1.37 12.77
CA ALA A 179 -14.15 -0.86 13.70
C ALA A 179 -14.33 0.64 14.01
N TYR A 180 -15.07 1.33 13.17
CA TYR A 180 -15.46 2.73 13.30
C TYR A 180 -16.99 2.83 13.51
#